data_75f12a71dfa7d5bcb46e57107489a3a9
#
_entry.id   75f12a71dfa7d5bcb46e57107489a3a9
#
_cell.length_a   1.000
_cell.length_b   1.000
_cell.length_c   1.000
_cell.angle_alpha   90.00
_cell.angle_beta   90.00
_cell.angle_gamma   90.00
#
_symmetry.space_group_name_H-M   'P 1'
#
loop_
_entity.id
_entity.type
_entity.pdbx_description
1 polymer ?
#
loop_
_entity_poly.entity_id
_entity_poly.type
_entity_poly.pdbx_seq_one_letter_code
_entity_poly.pdbx_strand_id
1 'polypeptide(L)'
;MAYQHGITVLEQATSLTAPIEGDSAIQVVFGTAPINLAEDPYSATNVPIIAYSYAEAVKQLGFSYDFKKYTLCQSIYASFQLYAVAPVIFVNVLDPKKHKKQNAASTVPVENMQATVQVDGILADTVSVKKDTESGTALKVNTDYVTEFDSNGHLVITLTATGAGKDAKSLSVTSTSIDPTAVTAADVVGGYNASTGAETGMELVRQIYPKFG
;
A
#
# COMPACT_ATOMS: atom_id res chain seq x y z
N MET A 1 35.53 25.85 -74.62
CA MET A 1 35.50 25.40 -73.24
C MET A 1 34.48 26.26 -72.50
N ALA A 2 33.34 25.72 -72.15
CA ALA A 2 32.31 26.47 -71.36
C ALA A 2 32.73 26.46 -69.89
N TYR A 3 32.88 27.65 -69.33
CA TYR A 3 33.21 27.85 -67.96
C TYR A 3 31.91 27.73 -67.15
N GLN A 4 31.76 26.65 -66.36
CA GLN A 4 30.62 26.50 -65.49
C GLN A 4 30.92 27.22 -64.14
N HIS A 5 30.24 28.30 -63.88
CA HIS A 5 30.18 28.90 -62.58
C HIS A 5 28.93 28.35 -61.87
N GLY A 6 29.15 27.46 -60.92
CA GLY A 6 28.08 26.93 -60.07
C GLY A 6 28.58 26.68 -58.65
N ILE A 7 27.78 27.06 -57.64
CA ILE A 7 27.99 26.66 -56.27
C ILE A 7 27.39 25.25 -56.13
N THR A 8 28.24 24.25 -55.92
CA THR A 8 27.76 22.89 -55.60
C THR A 8 27.53 22.83 -54.09
N VAL A 9 26.28 22.78 -53.66
CA VAL A 9 25.94 22.52 -52.29
C VAL A 9 25.86 21.00 -52.14
N LEU A 10 26.78 20.43 -51.39
CA LEU A 10 26.70 19.03 -50.95
C LEU A 10 25.94 19.01 -49.62
N GLU A 11 24.69 18.56 -49.66
CA GLU A 11 23.98 18.23 -48.45
C GLU A 11 24.55 16.89 -47.92
N GLN A 12 25.27 16.97 -46.81
CA GLN A 12 25.65 15.83 -46.04
C GLN A 12 24.53 15.56 -45.05
N ALA A 13 23.90 14.38 -45.17
CA ALA A 13 22.93 13.95 -44.19
C ALA A 13 23.61 13.97 -42.81
N THR A 14 23.16 14.87 -41.94
CA THR A 14 23.54 14.83 -40.54
C THR A 14 23.00 13.53 -39.99
N SER A 15 23.89 12.59 -39.63
CA SER A 15 23.45 11.40 -38.88
C SER A 15 22.89 11.89 -37.57
N LEU A 16 21.58 11.95 -37.48
CA LEU A 16 20.91 12.06 -36.19
C LEU A 16 21.28 10.78 -35.44
N THR A 17 22.30 10.87 -34.59
CA THR A 17 22.50 9.88 -33.55
C THR A 17 21.21 9.92 -32.75
N ALA A 18 20.44 8.80 -32.77
CA ALA A 18 19.32 8.69 -31.88
C ALA A 18 19.80 9.05 -30.47
N PRO A 19 19.08 9.89 -29.74
CA PRO A 19 19.46 10.16 -28.37
C PRO A 19 19.66 8.79 -27.72
N ILE A 20 20.82 8.60 -27.07
CA ILE A 20 21.03 7.46 -26.21
C ILE A 20 19.92 7.59 -25.17
N GLU A 21 18.89 6.76 -25.27
CA GLU A 21 17.97 6.57 -24.16
C GLU A 21 18.85 5.99 -23.04
N GLY A 22 19.36 6.90 -22.18
CA GLY A 22 20.02 6.48 -20.98
C GLY A 22 18.99 5.64 -20.23
N ASP A 23 19.31 4.41 -19.88
CA ASP A 23 18.54 3.65 -18.92
C ASP A 23 18.35 4.54 -17.71
N SER A 24 17.18 5.18 -17.63
CA SER A 24 16.85 6.03 -16.50
C SER A 24 16.78 5.11 -15.30
N ALA A 25 17.67 5.32 -14.33
CA ALA A 25 17.72 4.52 -13.13
C ALA A 25 16.31 4.47 -12.50
N ILE A 26 15.73 3.28 -12.40
CA ILE A 26 14.42 3.11 -11.78
C ILE A 26 14.57 3.43 -10.30
N GLN A 27 13.74 4.34 -9.80
CA GLN A 27 13.73 4.72 -8.39
C GLN A 27 13.20 3.55 -7.55
N VAL A 28 13.93 3.22 -6.49
CA VAL A 28 13.52 2.23 -5.47
C VAL A 28 13.33 2.95 -4.14
N VAL A 29 12.15 2.78 -3.53
CA VAL A 29 11.80 3.44 -2.27
C VAL A 29 11.41 2.40 -1.22
N PHE A 30 12.07 2.48 -0.06
CA PHE A 30 11.78 1.65 1.11
C PHE A 30 11.05 2.47 2.16
N GLY A 31 10.07 1.86 2.82
CA GLY A 31 9.31 2.55 3.88
C GLY A 31 8.08 1.79 4.33
N THR A 32 7.15 2.50 4.93
CA THR A 32 5.91 1.96 5.48
C THR A 32 4.70 2.38 4.65
N ALA A 33 3.73 1.49 4.51
CA ALA A 33 2.47 1.73 3.82
C ALA A 33 1.28 1.23 4.65
N PRO A 34 0.06 1.78 4.49
CA PRO A 34 -1.14 1.32 5.16
C PRO A 34 -1.69 0.07 4.47
N ILE A 35 -0.94 -1.02 4.56
CA ILE A 35 -1.23 -2.29 3.86
C ILE A 35 -2.54 -2.94 4.28
N ASN A 36 -3.13 -2.55 5.41
CA ASN A 36 -4.48 -2.95 5.78
C ASN A 36 -5.55 -2.47 4.78
N LEU A 37 -5.25 -1.44 3.97
CA LEU A 37 -6.09 -0.91 2.89
C LEU A 37 -5.73 -1.50 1.51
N ALA A 38 -4.69 -2.33 1.43
CA ALA A 38 -4.29 -3.01 0.21
C ALA A 38 -5.24 -4.18 -0.12
N GLU A 39 -5.21 -4.62 -1.38
CA GLU A 39 -5.99 -5.78 -1.83
C GLU A 39 -5.62 -7.06 -1.06
N ASP A 40 -4.33 -7.26 -0.77
CA ASP A 40 -3.82 -8.34 0.08
C ASP A 40 -2.81 -7.80 1.11
N PRO A 41 -3.26 -7.55 2.35
CA PRO A 41 -2.41 -6.98 3.40
C PRO A 41 -1.18 -7.82 3.75
N TYR A 42 -1.22 -9.13 3.51
CA TYR A 42 -0.17 -10.04 3.96
C TYR A 42 0.88 -10.38 2.90
N SER A 43 0.64 -10.04 1.63
CA SER A 43 1.55 -10.34 0.52
C SER A 43 2.51 -9.20 0.17
N ALA A 44 2.25 -7.98 0.65
CA ALA A 44 2.98 -6.77 0.24
C ALA A 44 4.22 -6.45 1.08
N THR A 45 4.57 -7.29 2.07
CA THR A 45 5.71 -7.03 2.97
C THR A 45 7.00 -7.60 2.43
N ASN A 46 8.05 -6.78 2.37
CA ASN A 46 9.37 -7.17 1.85
C ASN A 46 9.31 -7.80 0.44
N VAL A 47 8.39 -7.30 -0.39
CA VAL A 47 8.26 -7.66 -1.80
C VAL A 47 8.43 -6.41 -2.64
N PRO A 48 9.39 -6.39 -3.59
CA PRO A 48 9.52 -5.28 -4.52
C PRO A 48 8.31 -5.20 -5.46
N ILE A 49 7.59 -4.09 -5.39
CA ILE A 49 6.39 -3.80 -6.16
C ILE A 49 6.72 -2.71 -7.16
N ILE A 50 6.73 -3.03 -8.45
CA ILE A 50 6.82 -2.02 -9.50
C ILE A 50 5.43 -1.45 -9.78
N ALA A 51 5.33 -0.12 -9.81
CA ALA A 51 4.10 0.59 -10.13
C ALA A 51 4.34 1.59 -11.25
N TYR A 52 3.44 1.59 -12.22
CA TYR A 52 3.44 2.51 -13.36
C TYR A 52 2.41 3.63 -13.18
N SER A 53 1.55 3.53 -12.16
CA SER A 53 0.51 4.49 -11.88
C SER A 53 0.19 4.59 -10.39
N TYR A 54 -0.44 5.71 -10.02
CA TYR A 54 -0.96 5.92 -8.67
C TYR A 54 -1.95 4.80 -8.26
N ALA A 55 -2.86 4.44 -9.17
CA ALA A 55 -3.88 3.43 -8.89
C ALA A 55 -3.28 2.04 -8.61
N GLU A 56 -2.24 1.64 -9.35
CA GLU A 56 -1.53 0.38 -9.11
C GLU A 56 -0.82 0.38 -7.75
N ALA A 57 -0.12 1.47 -7.41
CA ALA A 57 0.56 1.59 -6.13
C ALA A 57 -0.44 1.53 -4.95
N VAL A 58 -1.55 2.26 -5.03
CA VAL A 58 -2.60 2.29 -4.00
C VAL A 58 -3.28 0.93 -3.85
N LYS A 59 -3.55 0.24 -4.96
CA LYS A 59 -4.17 -1.10 -4.93
C LYS A 59 -3.32 -2.12 -4.15
N GLN A 60 -1.99 -2.05 -4.33
CA GLN A 60 -1.07 -3.03 -3.74
C GLN A 60 -0.55 -2.65 -2.35
N LEU A 61 -0.51 -1.38 -2.01
CA LEU A 61 0.11 -0.87 -0.79
C LEU A 61 -0.87 -0.14 0.14
N GLY A 62 -2.07 0.19 -0.35
CA GLY A 62 -2.95 1.14 0.31
C GLY A 62 -2.41 2.57 0.19
N PHE A 63 -3.19 3.53 0.68
CA PHE A 63 -2.78 4.93 0.71
C PHE A 63 -3.38 5.68 1.90
N SER A 64 -2.60 6.58 2.46
CA SER A 64 -3.02 7.52 3.50
C SER A 64 -2.23 8.83 3.36
N TYR A 65 -2.86 9.94 3.69
CA TYR A 65 -2.18 11.24 3.78
C TYR A 65 -1.38 11.43 5.07
N ASP A 66 -1.40 10.47 5.99
CA ASP A 66 -0.52 10.48 7.17
C ASP A 66 0.90 10.03 6.79
N PHE A 67 1.63 10.90 6.10
CA PHE A 67 2.99 10.64 5.62
C PHE A 67 4.02 10.42 6.74
N LYS A 68 3.68 10.81 7.98
CA LYS A 68 4.54 10.55 9.15
C LYS A 68 4.50 9.08 9.56
N LYS A 69 3.31 8.48 9.48
CA LYS A 69 3.12 7.05 9.77
C LYS A 69 3.47 6.17 8.56
N TYR A 70 3.12 6.63 7.35
CA TYR A 70 3.21 5.86 6.10
C TYR A 70 4.10 6.56 5.08
N THR A 71 5.40 6.35 5.23
CA THR A 71 6.41 7.10 4.48
C THR A 71 6.40 6.82 2.97
N LEU A 72 6.00 5.60 2.55
CA LEU A 72 5.83 5.29 1.12
C LEU A 72 4.74 6.12 0.46
N CYS A 73 3.67 6.47 1.20
CA CYS A 73 2.57 7.26 0.65
C CYS A 73 3.02 8.65 0.18
N GLN A 74 4.00 9.25 0.86
CA GLN A 74 4.59 10.51 0.41
C GLN A 74 5.27 10.36 -0.94
N SER A 75 6.05 9.29 -1.12
CA SER A 75 6.75 9.01 -2.38
C SER A 75 5.78 8.62 -3.50
N ILE A 76 4.74 7.83 -3.19
CA ILE A 76 3.66 7.49 -4.14
C ILE A 76 2.98 8.77 -4.63
N TYR A 77 2.61 9.66 -3.70
CA TYR A 77 1.96 10.93 -4.04
C TYR A 77 2.87 11.82 -4.87
N ALA A 78 4.13 12.01 -4.44
CA ALA A 78 5.09 12.83 -5.14
C ALA A 78 5.37 12.30 -6.55
N SER A 79 5.68 11.02 -6.70
CA SER A 79 6.03 10.43 -7.99
C SER A 79 4.88 10.50 -8.99
N PHE A 80 3.69 10.08 -8.62
CA PHE A 80 2.60 9.94 -9.59
C PHE A 80 1.67 11.15 -9.69
N GLN A 81 1.44 11.88 -8.58
CA GLN A 81 0.49 12.99 -8.57
C GLN A 81 1.13 14.35 -8.80
N LEU A 82 2.40 14.54 -8.38
CA LEU A 82 3.08 15.84 -8.54
C LEU A 82 4.01 15.87 -9.73
N TYR A 83 4.83 14.82 -9.93
CA TYR A 83 5.93 14.87 -10.90
C TYR A 83 5.74 13.92 -12.10
N ALA A 84 4.71 13.09 -12.12
CA ALA A 84 4.42 12.12 -13.18
C ALA A 84 5.64 11.22 -13.53
N VAL A 85 6.37 10.77 -12.49
CA VAL A 85 7.53 9.88 -12.64
C VAL A 85 7.07 8.44 -12.54
N ALA A 86 7.31 7.65 -13.57
CA ALA A 86 7.06 6.21 -13.62
C ALA A 86 8.09 5.52 -14.53
N PRO A 87 8.42 4.23 -14.29
CA PRO A 87 7.99 3.40 -13.17
C PRO A 87 8.75 3.72 -11.87
N VAL A 88 8.16 3.34 -10.71
CA VAL A 88 8.81 3.40 -9.40
C VAL A 88 8.63 2.05 -8.70
N ILE A 89 9.67 1.58 -8.02
CA ILE A 89 9.63 0.36 -7.23
C ILE A 89 9.48 0.74 -5.77
N PHE A 90 8.48 0.20 -5.13
CA PHE A 90 8.21 0.38 -3.70
C PHE A 90 8.46 -0.93 -2.94
N VAL A 91 9.07 -0.82 -1.78
CA VAL A 91 9.27 -1.93 -0.85
C VAL A 91 8.71 -1.54 0.50
N ASN A 92 7.58 -2.14 0.87
CA ASN A 92 7.00 -1.95 2.20
C ASN A 92 7.68 -2.89 3.20
N VAL A 93 8.19 -2.32 4.29
CA VAL A 93 8.85 -3.06 5.38
C VAL A 93 7.94 -3.28 6.60
N LEU A 94 6.74 -2.68 6.60
CA LEU A 94 5.75 -2.90 7.64
C LEU A 94 5.12 -4.28 7.46
N ASP A 95 5.35 -5.17 8.42
CA ASP A 95 4.82 -6.54 8.44
C ASP A 95 3.59 -6.63 9.38
N PRO A 96 2.38 -6.91 8.86
CA PRO A 96 1.18 -7.02 9.68
C PRO A 96 1.22 -8.20 10.66
N LYS A 97 2.10 -9.17 10.46
CA LYS A 97 2.31 -10.28 11.39
C LYS A 97 3.19 -9.89 12.58
N LYS A 98 4.14 -8.97 12.37
CA LYS A 98 5.13 -8.52 13.36
C LYS A 98 4.76 -7.16 13.95
N HIS A 99 4.48 -6.17 13.12
CA HIS A 99 4.24 -4.78 13.49
C HIS A 99 2.73 -4.55 13.67
N LYS A 100 2.17 -5.06 14.74
CA LYS A 100 0.74 -5.00 15.05
C LYS A 100 0.50 -4.77 16.53
N LYS A 101 -0.66 -4.21 16.84
CA LYS A 101 -1.15 -4.05 18.20
C LYS A 101 -2.61 -4.46 18.29
N GLN A 102 -2.96 -5.07 19.42
CA GLN A 102 -4.36 -5.37 19.71
C GLN A 102 -5.06 -4.12 20.22
N ASN A 103 -6.22 -3.82 19.67
CA ASN A 103 -7.05 -2.72 20.14
C ASN A 103 -7.92 -3.17 21.30
N ALA A 104 -8.13 -2.29 22.26
CA ALA A 104 -9.11 -2.53 23.31
C ALA A 104 -10.51 -2.66 22.71
N ALA A 105 -11.37 -3.43 23.36
CA ALA A 105 -12.77 -3.52 22.96
C ALA A 105 -13.41 -2.12 22.98
N SER A 106 -14.06 -1.77 21.88
CA SER A 106 -14.76 -0.48 21.74
C SER A 106 -16.24 -0.72 21.47
N THR A 107 -17.10 0.10 22.08
CA THR A 107 -18.54 0.09 21.78
C THR A 107 -18.84 1.22 20.80
N VAL A 108 -19.34 0.86 19.62
CA VAL A 108 -19.61 1.77 18.52
C VAL A 108 -21.13 1.84 18.29
N PRO A 109 -21.74 3.03 18.24
CA PRO A 109 -23.16 3.18 17.95
C PRO A 109 -23.48 2.74 16.52
N VAL A 110 -24.67 2.19 16.35
CA VAL A 110 -25.22 1.79 15.03
C VAL A 110 -26.20 2.85 14.57
N GLU A 111 -25.95 3.44 13.41
CA GLU A 111 -26.82 4.40 12.75
C GLU A 111 -27.09 3.88 11.32
N ASN A 112 -28.38 3.82 10.95
CA ASN A 112 -28.79 3.33 9.62
C ASN A 112 -28.17 1.96 9.24
N MET A 113 -28.11 1.04 10.21
CA MET A 113 -27.49 -0.29 10.07
C MET A 113 -25.97 -0.26 9.83
N GLN A 114 -25.30 0.85 10.07
CA GLN A 114 -23.85 0.99 9.96
C GLN A 114 -23.22 1.43 11.27
N ALA A 115 -22.00 0.96 11.50
CA ALA A 115 -21.16 1.39 12.62
C ALA A 115 -19.74 1.64 12.09
N THR A 116 -19.17 2.81 12.36
CA THR A 116 -17.81 3.17 11.94
C THR A 116 -16.84 3.08 13.11
N VAL A 117 -15.83 2.24 12.99
CA VAL A 117 -14.77 2.09 13.99
C VAL A 117 -13.66 3.07 13.67
N GLN A 118 -13.56 4.15 14.45
CA GLN A 118 -12.58 5.24 14.25
C GLN A 118 -11.20 4.85 14.81
N VAL A 119 -10.65 3.75 14.32
CA VAL A 119 -9.31 3.27 14.66
C VAL A 119 -8.56 3.03 13.36
N ASP A 120 -7.37 3.62 13.27
CA ASP A 120 -6.51 3.47 12.08
C ASP A 120 -5.87 2.09 12.02
N GLY A 121 -5.65 1.63 10.79
CA GLY A 121 -4.79 0.47 10.53
C GLY A 121 -5.42 -0.89 10.86
N ILE A 122 -6.73 -0.98 11.07
CA ILE A 122 -7.42 -2.23 11.40
C ILE A 122 -7.20 -3.28 10.29
N LEU A 123 -6.80 -4.48 10.70
CA LEU A 123 -6.78 -5.67 9.84
C LEU A 123 -8.17 -6.30 9.85
N ALA A 124 -8.87 -6.25 8.72
CA ALA A 124 -10.29 -6.63 8.61
C ALA A 124 -10.57 -8.08 9.02
N ASP A 125 -9.64 -8.99 8.77
CA ASP A 125 -9.73 -10.42 9.11
C ASP A 125 -9.62 -10.70 10.63
N THR A 126 -9.13 -9.73 11.41
CA THR A 126 -8.98 -9.85 12.87
C THR A 126 -10.18 -9.31 13.64
N VAL A 127 -11.15 -8.74 12.92
CA VAL A 127 -12.32 -8.07 13.52
C VAL A 127 -13.29 -9.10 14.11
N SER A 128 -13.62 -8.91 15.39
CA SER A 128 -14.68 -9.66 16.04
C SER A 128 -15.76 -8.70 16.52
N VAL A 129 -16.99 -8.96 16.14
CA VAL A 129 -18.14 -8.09 16.40
C VAL A 129 -19.16 -8.83 17.27
N LYS A 130 -19.63 -8.16 18.32
CA LYS A 130 -20.70 -8.64 19.16
C LYS A 130 -21.81 -7.61 19.27
N LYS A 131 -23.04 -8.09 19.41
CA LYS A 131 -24.23 -7.25 19.52
C LYS A 131 -24.25 -6.52 20.85
N ASP A 132 -24.42 -5.23 20.82
CA ASP A 132 -24.64 -4.29 21.92
C ASP A 132 -23.51 -4.22 22.96
N THR A 133 -23.07 -5.33 23.53
CA THR A 133 -22.09 -5.39 24.61
C THR A 133 -21.00 -6.41 24.35
N GLU A 134 -19.90 -6.34 25.12
CA GLU A 134 -18.80 -7.30 25.06
C GLU A 134 -19.23 -8.75 25.40
N SER A 135 -20.27 -8.93 26.21
CA SER A 135 -20.88 -10.22 26.49
C SER A 135 -22.04 -10.58 25.55
N GLY A 136 -22.33 -9.73 24.56
CA GLY A 136 -23.40 -9.92 23.60
C GLY A 136 -23.19 -11.07 22.62
N THR A 137 -24.20 -11.35 21.82
CA THR A 137 -24.15 -12.39 20.79
C THR A 137 -23.08 -12.05 19.75
N ALA A 138 -22.17 -13.01 19.52
CA ALA A 138 -21.16 -12.88 18.46
C ALA A 138 -21.83 -12.92 17.09
N LEU A 139 -21.47 -11.95 16.24
CA LEU A 139 -21.97 -11.82 14.88
C LEU A 139 -20.97 -12.43 13.89
N LYS A 140 -21.49 -12.97 12.79
CA LYS A 140 -20.69 -13.65 11.76
C LYS A 140 -20.50 -12.74 10.54
N VAL A 141 -19.25 -12.56 10.11
CA VAL A 141 -18.91 -11.86 8.89
C VAL A 141 -19.57 -12.53 7.67
N ASN A 142 -19.97 -11.75 6.69
CA ASN A 142 -20.69 -12.15 5.47
C ASN A 142 -22.07 -12.81 5.68
N THR A 143 -22.52 -12.91 6.93
CA THR A 143 -23.87 -13.42 7.28
C THR A 143 -24.64 -12.33 8.01
N ASP A 144 -24.12 -11.85 9.12
CA ASP A 144 -24.77 -10.86 9.97
C ASP A 144 -24.29 -9.43 9.66
N TYR A 145 -23.08 -9.31 9.13
CA TYR A 145 -22.49 -8.03 8.73
C TYR A 145 -21.46 -8.20 7.61
N VAL A 146 -21.15 -7.10 6.93
CA VAL A 146 -20.01 -6.96 6.01
C VAL A 146 -19.12 -5.81 6.47
N THR A 147 -17.84 -5.85 6.09
CA THR A 147 -16.86 -4.80 6.43
C THR A 147 -16.29 -4.18 5.17
N GLU A 148 -16.11 -2.88 5.20
CA GLU A 148 -15.40 -2.12 4.17
C GLU A 148 -14.63 -0.95 4.82
N PHE A 149 -13.70 -0.35 4.11
CA PHE A 149 -13.00 0.85 4.58
C PHE A 149 -13.57 2.09 3.90
N ASP A 150 -13.77 3.15 4.69
CA ASP A 150 -14.15 4.45 4.15
C ASP A 150 -12.93 5.18 3.52
N SER A 151 -13.18 6.36 2.95
CA SER A 151 -12.13 7.19 2.34
C SER A 151 -11.05 7.67 3.32
N ASN A 152 -11.29 7.59 4.62
CA ASN A 152 -10.35 7.94 5.67
C ASN A 152 -9.56 6.73 6.19
N GLY A 153 -9.91 5.53 5.73
CA GLY A 153 -9.32 4.27 6.17
C GLY A 153 -9.92 3.72 7.46
N HIS A 154 -11.08 4.23 7.91
CA HIS A 154 -11.81 3.68 9.04
C HIS A 154 -12.65 2.49 8.61
N LEU A 155 -12.75 1.50 9.49
CA LEU A 155 -13.56 0.32 9.23
C LEU A 155 -15.05 0.62 9.43
N VAL A 156 -15.84 0.44 8.37
CA VAL A 156 -17.30 0.52 8.38
C VAL A 156 -17.86 -0.89 8.42
N ILE A 157 -18.70 -1.15 9.42
CA ILE A 157 -19.43 -2.40 9.60
C ILE A 157 -20.87 -2.15 9.20
N THR A 158 -21.34 -2.80 8.15
CA THR A 158 -22.73 -2.71 7.67
C THR A 158 -23.48 -3.99 8.05
N LEU A 159 -24.54 -3.86 8.85
CA LEU A 159 -25.38 -4.96 9.28
C LEU A 159 -26.29 -5.44 8.14
N THR A 160 -26.51 -6.74 8.06
CA THR A 160 -27.43 -7.30 7.08
C THR A 160 -28.87 -7.29 7.62
N ALA A 161 -29.86 -7.07 6.75
CA ALA A 161 -31.27 -6.97 7.11
C ALA A 161 -31.84 -8.27 7.75
N THR A 162 -31.20 -9.40 7.50
CA THR A 162 -31.61 -10.73 7.98
C THR A 162 -30.70 -11.28 9.07
N GLY A 163 -29.58 -10.60 9.36
CA GLY A 163 -28.59 -11.04 10.32
C GLY A 163 -29.04 -10.90 11.79
N ALA A 164 -28.36 -11.60 12.67
CA ALA A 164 -28.63 -11.56 14.14
C ALA A 164 -28.39 -10.14 14.74
N GLY A 165 -27.62 -9.31 14.05
CA GLY A 165 -27.31 -7.94 14.46
C GLY A 165 -28.30 -6.87 14.00
N LYS A 166 -29.33 -7.19 13.20
CA LYS A 166 -30.20 -6.22 12.52
C LYS A 166 -30.83 -5.14 13.41
N ASP A 167 -31.11 -5.47 14.66
CA ASP A 167 -31.74 -4.57 15.63
C ASP A 167 -30.74 -4.04 16.68
N ALA A 168 -29.42 -4.24 16.46
CA ALA A 168 -28.40 -3.74 17.36
C ALA A 168 -28.39 -2.22 17.42
N LYS A 169 -28.29 -1.66 18.62
CA LYS A 169 -28.13 -0.21 18.83
C LYS A 169 -26.67 0.20 18.89
N SER A 170 -25.83 -0.74 19.26
CA SER A 170 -24.38 -0.59 19.28
C SER A 170 -23.71 -1.93 18.92
N LEU A 171 -22.43 -1.87 18.59
CA LEU A 171 -21.59 -3.05 18.38
C LEU A 171 -20.39 -2.98 19.31
N SER A 172 -20.10 -4.07 19.98
CA SER A 172 -18.81 -4.23 20.68
C SER A 172 -17.83 -4.86 19.70
N VAL A 173 -16.76 -4.12 19.38
CA VAL A 173 -15.77 -4.49 18.36
C VAL A 173 -14.41 -4.67 19.01
N THR A 174 -13.77 -5.81 18.74
CA THR A 174 -12.35 -6.06 19.02
C THR A 174 -11.63 -6.28 17.71
N SER A 175 -10.40 -5.79 17.60
CA SER A 175 -9.60 -5.87 16.37
C SER A 175 -8.12 -5.80 16.68
N THR A 176 -7.31 -6.13 15.67
CA THR A 176 -5.86 -5.87 15.65
C THR A 176 -5.57 -4.86 14.56
N SER A 177 -4.71 -3.89 14.86
CA SER A 177 -4.25 -2.90 13.89
C SER A 177 -2.77 -3.08 13.57
N ILE A 178 -2.36 -2.72 12.35
CA ILE A 178 -0.95 -2.49 12.04
C ILE A 178 -0.41 -1.36 12.90
N ASP A 179 0.86 -1.48 13.28
CA ASP A 179 1.55 -0.46 14.07
C ASP A 179 2.82 0.03 13.36
N PRO A 180 2.72 1.12 12.58
CA PRO A 180 3.88 1.69 11.90
C PRO A 180 4.99 2.15 12.86
N THR A 181 4.65 2.45 14.11
CA THR A 181 5.63 2.91 15.12
C THR A 181 6.51 1.77 15.64
N ALA A 182 6.10 0.54 15.45
CA ALA A 182 6.88 -0.65 15.78
C ALA A 182 7.97 -0.97 14.73
N VAL A 183 7.92 -0.34 13.56
CA VAL A 183 8.95 -0.49 12.53
C VAL A 183 10.21 0.24 12.96
N THR A 184 11.33 -0.46 12.95
CA THR A 184 12.64 0.07 13.36
C THR A 184 13.56 0.30 12.17
N ALA A 185 14.67 1.03 12.38
CA ALA A 185 15.70 1.18 11.36
C ALA A 185 16.27 -0.18 10.89
N ALA A 186 16.30 -1.18 11.77
CA ALA A 186 16.74 -2.53 11.42
C ALA A 186 15.79 -3.21 10.42
N ASP A 187 14.48 -2.94 10.48
CA ASP A 187 13.53 -3.49 9.53
C ASP A 187 13.70 -2.85 8.14
N VAL A 188 14.11 -1.57 8.08
CA VAL A 188 14.38 -0.86 6.83
C VAL A 188 15.70 -1.33 6.22
N VAL A 189 16.77 -1.43 7.02
CA VAL A 189 18.07 -1.95 6.57
C VAL A 189 17.92 -3.40 6.15
N GLY A 190 17.15 -4.17 6.91
CA GLY A 190 16.88 -5.57 6.62
C GLY A 190 18.07 -6.48 6.87
N GLY A 191 18.07 -7.61 6.19
CA GLY A 191 19.12 -8.61 6.30
C GLY A 191 18.82 -9.84 5.45
N TYR A 192 19.80 -10.75 5.45
CA TYR A 192 19.71 -12.04 4.79
C TYR A 192 19.59 -13.16 5.82
N ASN A 193 18.59 -13.99 5.69
CA ASN A 193 18.41 -15.18 6.52
C ASN A 193 19.03 -16.39 5.81
N ALA A 194 20.19 -16.85 6.28
CA ALA A 194 20.92 -17.97 5.68
C ALA A 194 20.15 -19.31 5.73
N SER A 195 19.22 -19.48 6.67
CA SER A 195 18.47 -20.74 6.83
C SER A 195 17.29 -20.83 5.83
N THR A 196 16.68 -19.70 5.48
CA THR A 196 15.52 -19.64 4.58
C THR A 196 15.85 -19.08 3.20
N GLY A 197 17.01 -18.44 3.04
CA GLY A 197 17.37 -17.69 1.84
C GLY A 197 16.60 -16.36 1.68
N ALA A 198 15.82 -15.97 2.69
CA ALA A 198 15.00 -14.77 2.62
C ALA A 198 15.82 -13.51 2.83
N GLU A 199 15.60 -12.52 1.97
CA GLU A 199 16.12 -11.15 2.11
C GLU A 199 14.99 -10.23 2.55
N THR A 200 15.32 -9.22 3.35
CA THR A 200 14.37 -8.21 3.85
C THR A 200 14.97 -6.81 3.76
N GLY A 201 14.11 -5.79 3.74
CA GLY A 201 14.55 -4.41 3.71
C GLY A 201 15.45 -4.09 2.51
N MET A 202 16.50 -3.31 2.73
CA MET A 202 17.40 -2.86 1.67
C MET A 202 18.22 -3.99 1.01
N GLU A 203 18.36 -5.16 1.64
CA GLU A 203 19.02 -6.31 1.00
C GLU A 203 18.26 -6.79 -0.26
N LEU A 204 16.97 -6.52 -0.37
CA LEU A 204 16.15 -6.80 -1.56
C LEU A 204 16.63 -6.09 -2.83
N VAL A 205 17.46 -5.05 -2.73
CA VAL A 205 18.07 -4.38 -3.91
C VAL A 205 18.80 -5.37 -4.81
N ARG A 206 19.39 -6.41 -4.24
CA ARG A 206 20.06 -7.47 -5.01
C ARG A 206 19.13 -8.23 -5.95
N GLN A 207 17.85 -8.34 -5.56
CA GLN A 207 16.83 -9.01 -6.38
C GLN A 207 16.15 -8.05 -7.37
N ILE A 208 16.15 -6.76 -7.06
CA ILE A 208 15.48 -5.73 -7.86
C ILE A 208 16.22 -5.54 -9.19
N TYR A 209 17.54 -5.41 -9.15
CA TYR A 209 18.34 -5.17 -10.36
C TYR A 209 18.19 -6.27 -11.43
N PRO A 210 18.30 -7.57 -11.12
CA PRO A 210 18.11 -8.61 -12.13
C PRO A 210 16.67 -8.75 -12.64
N LYS A 211 15.69 -8.27 -11.87
CA LYS A 211 14.27 -8.44 -12.18
C LYS A 211 13.69 -7.26 -12.96
N PHE A 212 14.19 -6.05 -12.71
CA PHE A 212 13.59 -4.81 -13.19
C PHE A 212 14.60 -3.85 -13.85
N GLY A 213 15.91 -4.15 -13.81
CA GLY A 213 17.01 -3.35 -14.37
C GLY A 213 17.25 -3.57 -15.87
#